data_f4055be8e65db69e646fd46d2a7f8bb8
#
_entry.id   f4055be8e65db69e646fd46d2a7f8bb8
#
_cell.length_a   1.000
_cell.length_b   1.000
_cell.length_c   1.000
_cell.angle_alpha   90.00
_cell.angle_beta   90.00
_cell.angle_gamma   90.00
#
_symmetry.space_group_name_H-M   'P 1'
#
loop_
_entity.id
_entity.type
_entity.pdbx_description
1 polymer ?
#
loop_
_entity_poly.entity_id
_entity_poly.type
_entity_poly.pdbx_seq_one_letter_code
_entity_poly.pdbx_strand_id
1 'polypeptide(L)'
;MTKAASWRCKKSRTSSRSWLTSALDGSPEKQLERVRWRNNVTGEQTEKPIRHVFLFIGADPPTTWLKDSGVVLDAKNFILTGPDVPSDVHRSNTRSGRPLPLETSARSVFAIGDVRSGSVKRVGAAIGEGAVVVAELHAILENGAAASR
;
A
#
# COMPACT_ATOMS: atom_id res chain seq x y z
N MET A 1 -15.26 22.21 -26.40
CA MET A 1 -15.55 22.05 -24.96
C MET A 1 -14.58 21.02 -24.40
N THR A 2 -13.52 21.46 -23.77
CA THR A 2 -12.44 20.62 -23.25
C THR A 2 -12.85 20.14 -21.86
N LYS A 3 -12.99 18.83 -21.67
CA LYS A 3 -13.28 18.25 -20.34
C LYS A 3 -12.03 18.38 -19.46
N ALA A 4 -12.09 19.25 -18.46
CA ALA A 4 -11.10 19.30 -17.41
C ALA A 4 -11.16 17.99 -16.61
N ALA A 5 -10.05 17.27 -16.53
CA ALA A 5 -9.94 16.08 -15.68
C ALA A 5 -9.78 16.53 -14.22
N SER A 6 -10.79 16.29 -13.39
CA SER A 6 -10.69 16.57 -11.95
C SER A 6 -10.29 15.30 -11.20
N TRP A 7 -9.17 15.35 -10.50
CA TRP A 7 -8.74 14.29 -9.59
C TRP A 7 -8.98 14.71 -8.15
N ARG A 8 -9.60 13.82 -7.35
CA ARG A 8 -9.76 14.05 -5.92
C ARG A 8 -8.72 13.21 -5.18
N CYS A 9 -7.81 13.87 -4.49
CA CYS A 9 -6.94 13.19 -3.54
C CYS A 9 -7.67 13.01 -2.21
N LYS A 10 -7.79 11.76 -1.72
CA LYS A 10 -8.32 11.45 -0.40
C LYS A 10 -7.32 11.89 0.69
N LYS A 11 -7.84 12.44 1.77
CA LYS A 11 -7.14 12.94 2.94
C LYS A 11 -6.33 11.84 3.63
N SER A 12 -5.01 12.00 3.73
CA SER A 12 -4.20 11.28 4.71
C SER A 12 -4.45 11.84 6.11
N ARG A 13 -4.71 10.96 7.11
CA ARG A 13 -5.07 11.35 8.49
C ARG A 13 -3.92 11.94 9.32
N THR A 14 -2.70 11.98 8.82
CA THR A 14 -1.50 12.28 9.61
C THR A 14 -0.79 13.58 9.30
N SER A 15 -1.29 14.43 8.41
CA SER A 15 -0.67 15.73 8.15
C SER A 15 -1.70 16.83 8.18
N SER A 16 -1.44 17.85 9.02
CA SER A 16 -2.22 19.09 9.15
C SER A 16 -2.18 20.02 7.90
N ARG A 17 -1.68 19.51 6.77
CA ARG A 17 -1.66 20.20 5.48
C ARG A 17 -2.53 19.41 4.50
N SER A 18 -3.81 19.72 4.52
CA SER A 18 -4.74 19.14 3.55
C SER A 18 -4.63 19.88 2.22
N TRP A 19 -4.07 19.21 1.25
CA TRP A 19 -4.02 19.67 -0.13
C TRP A 19 -4.98 18.82 -0.95
N LEU A 20 -5.81 19.42 -1.71
CA LEU A 20 -6.06 19.19 -3.12
C LEU A 20 -7.50 19.17 -3.58
N THR A 21 -7.80 20.07 -4.41
CA THR A 21 -8.54 19.80 -5.65
C THR A 21 -7.80 20.58 -6.72
N SER A 22 -7.23 19.91 -7.71
CA SER A 22 -6.55 20.57 -8.81
C SER A 22 -7.37 20.41 -10.08
N ALA A 23 -7.56 21.49 -10.79
CA ALA A 23 -7.89 21.44 -12.19
C ALA A 23 -6.57 21.50 -12.96
N LEU A 24 -6.36 20.56 -13.85
CA LEU A 24 -5.28 20.57 -14.81
C LEU A 24 -5.87 21.11 -16.11
N ASP A 25 -5.35 22.23 -16.56
CA ASP A 25 -5.71 22.81 -17.84
C ASP A 25 -4.55 22.61 -18.82
N GLY A 26 -4.87 22.18 -20.01
CA GLY A 26 -3.88 21.87 -21.03
C GLY A 26 -4.36 22.20 -22.43
N SER A 27 -3.42 22.48 -23.31
CA SER A 27 -3.66 22.75 -24.72
C SER A 27 -4.15 21.49 -25.46
N PRO A 28 -4.71 21.64 -26.68
CA PRO A 28 -5.06 20.51 -27.55
C PRO A 28 -3.93 19.52 -27.79
N GLU A 29 -2.68 19.94 -27.65
CA GLU A 29 -1.47 19.11 -27.78
C GLU A 29 -1.13 18.29 -26.53
N LYS A 30 -2.00 18.24 -25.53
CA LYS A 30 -1.88 17.47 -24.28
C LYS A 30 -0.70 17.87 -23.39
N GLN A 31 -0.22 19.09 -23.45
CA GLN A 31 0.78 19.61 -22.52
C GLN A 31 0.10 20.32 -21.35
N LEU A 32 0.64 20.10 -20.16
CA LEU A 32 0.20 20.81 -18.96
C LEU A 32 0.70 22.26 -19.01
N GLU A 33 -0.21 23.21 -18.90
CA GLU A 33 0.13 24.64 -18.93
C GLU A 33 -0.01 25.29 -17.56
N ARG A 34 -0.96 24.80 -16.76
CA ARG A 34 -1.38 25.47 -15.55
C ARG A 34 -1.88 24.49 -14.50
N VAL A 35 -1.54 24.73 -13.24
CA VAL A 35 -2.03 23.96 -12.09
C VAL A 35 -2.72 24.89 -11.11
N ARG A 36 -3.96 24.54 -10.76
CA ARG A 36 -4.72 25.22 -9.71
C ARG A 36 -4.95 24.27 -8.54
N TRP A 37 -4.67 24.72 -7.34
CA TRP A 37 -4.96 23.97 -6.12
C TRP A 37 -5.64 24.84 -5.08
N ARG A 38 -6.36 24.20 -4.19
CA ARG A 38 -7.04 24.85 -3.08
C ARG A 38 -6.56 24.28 -1.75
N ASN A 39 -6.25 25.16 -0.83
CA ASN A 39 -6.04 24.78 0.56
C ASN A 39 -7.41 24.44 1.19
N ASN A 40 -7.59 23.20 1.63
CA ASN A 40 -8.88 22.76 2.19
C ASN A 40 -9.14 23.28 3.60
N VAL A 41 -8.15 23.87 4.27
CA VAL A 41 -8.29 24.48 5.61
C VAL A 41 -8.70 25.96 5.47
N THR A 42 -8.00 26.72 4.65
CA THR A 42 -8.23 28.16 4.47
C THR A 42 -9.22 28.48 3.35
N GLY A 43 -9.50 27.53 2.45
CA GLY A 43 -10.29 27.74 1.26
C GLY A 43 -9.58 28.50 0.15
N GLU A 44 -8.37 28.98 0.39
CA GLU A 44 -7.57 29.77 -0.53
C GLU A 44 -7.20 28.98 -1.78
N GLN A 45 -7.38 29.58 -2.95
CA GLN A 45 -6.99 29.01 -4.22
C GLN A 45 -5.71 29.67 -4.74
N THR A 46 -4.80 28.85 -5.21
CA THR A 46 -3.56 29.28 -5.84
C THR A 46 -3.47 28.67 -7.24
N GLU A 47 -3.07 29.49 -8.21
CA GLU A 47 -2.84 29.03 -9.59
C GLU A 47 -1.44 29.43 -10.02
N LYS A 48 -0.73 28.52 -10.68
CA LYS A 48 0.61 28.77 -11.23
C LYS A 48 0.78 28.13 -12.60
N PRO A 49 1.56 28.79 -13.50
CA PRO A 49 1.99 28.20 -14.76
C PRO A 49 3.04 27.13 -14.46
N ILE A 50 2.64 25.86 -14.51
CA ILE A 50 3.49 24.71 -14.22
C ILE A 50 3.35 23.70 -15.36
N ARG A 51 4.46 23.28 -15.94
CA ARG A 51 4.50 22.32 -17.06
C ARG A 51 4.67 20.86 -16.61
N HIS A 52 5.18 20.65 -15.41
CA HIS A 52 5.44 19.30 -14.90
C HIS A 52 4.94 19.19 -13.46
N VAL A 53 4.18 18.13 -13.17
CA VAL A 53 3.67 17.85 -11.81
C VAL A 53 4.00 16.41 -11.46
N PHE A 54 4.60 16.22 -10.29
CA PHE A 54 4.83 14.91 -9.71
C PHE A 54 3.95 14.74 -8.48
N LEU A 55 3.12 13.69 -8.46
CA LEU A 55 2.19 13.41 -7.37
C LEU A 55 2.75 12.29 -6.49
N PHE A 56 3.06 12.60 -5.23
CA PHE A 56 3.50 11.65 -4.22
C PHE A 56 2.40 11.50 -3.16
N ILE A 57 1.29 10.87 -3.53
CA ILE A 57 0.08 10.79 -2.71
C ILE A 57 0.06 9.58 -1.76
N GLY A 58 1.10 8.75 -1.76
CA GLY A 58 1.15 7.50 -1.02
C GLY A 58 0.41 6.36 -1.71
N ALA A 59 0.34 5.22 -1.05
CA ALA A 59 -0.39 4.05 -1.51
C ALA A 59 -1.63 3.83 -0.64
N ASP A 60 -2.74 3.49 -1.27
CA ASP A 60 -3.97 3.04 -0.62
C ASP A 60 -4.14 1.57 -1.02
N PRO A 61 -3.91 0.60 -0.13
CA PRO A 61 -3.92 -0.81 -0.52
C PRO A 61 -5.33 -1.27 -0.86
N PRO A 62 -5.56 -1.92 -2.02
CA PRO A 62 -6.88 -2.42 -2.40
C PRO A 62 -7.19 -3.76 -1.70
N THR A 63 -7.21 -3.78 -0.37
CA THR A 63 -7.35 -4.98 0.47
C THR A 63 -8.78 -5.26 0.93
N THR A 64 -9.77 -4.52 0.44
CA THR A 64 -11.18 -4.70 0.81
C THR A 64 -11.72 -6.10 0.55
N TRP A 65 -11.17 -6.81 -0.42
CA TRP A 65 -11.52 -8.20 -0.77
C TRP A 65 -11.00 -9.22 0.25
N LEU A 66 -10.05 -8.82 1.11
CA LEU A 66 -9.53 -9.66 2.20
C LEU A 66 -10.42 -9.64 3.46
N LYS A 67 -11.48 -8.85 3.49
CA LYS A 67 -12.46 -8.93 4.56
C LYS A 67 -12.99 -10.36 4.61
N ASP A 68 -13.05 -10.92 5.79
CA ASP A 68 -13.53 -12.29 6.03
C ASP A 68 -12.57 -13.42 5.59
N SER A 69 -11.37 -13.10 5.10
CA SER A 69 -10.34 -14.09 4.73
C SER A 69 -9.51 -14.61 5.92
N GLY A 70 -9.64 -13.98 7.09
CA GLY A 70 -8.78 -14.25 8.25
C GLY A 70 -7.42 -13.53 8.20
N VAL A 71 -7.12 -12.79 7.14
CA VAL A 71 -5.92 -11.96 7.05
C VAL A 71 -6.10 -10.66 7.84
N VAL A 72 -5.21 -10.41 8.78
CA VAL A 72 -5.27 -9.21 9.63
C VAL A 72 -4.64 -8.01 8.92
N LEU A 73 -5.35 -6.89 8.99
CA LEU A 73 -4.94 -5.62 8.41
C LEU A 73 -4.66 -4.60 9.50
N ASP A 74 -3.77 -3.64 9.22
CA ASP A 74 -3.57 -2.49 10.09
C ASP A 74 -4.69 -1.45 9.95
N ALA A 75 -4.62 -0.37 10.75
CA ALA A 75 -5.60 0.72 10.73
C ALA A 75 -5.69 1.47 9.40
N LYS A 76 -4.74 1.25 8.49
CA LYS A 76 -4.69 1.84 7.15
C LYS A 76 -5.01 0.81 6.05
N ASN A 77 -5.46 -0.38 6.43
CA ASN A 77 -5.76 -1.52 5.56
C ASN A 77 -4.53 -2.15 4.87
N PHE A 78 -3.30 -1.96 5.38
CA PHE A 78 -2.16 -2.75 4.94
C PHE A 78 -2.14 -4.11 5.66
N ILE A 79 -1.60 -5.13 4.98
CA ILE A 79 -1.52 -6.49 5.50
C ILE A 79 -0.41 -6.56 6.56
N LEU A 80 -0.73 -7.08 7.74
CA LEU A 80 0.27 -7.39 8.78
C LEU A 80 0.96 -8.71 8.46
N THR A 81 2.29 -8.76 8.67
CA THR A 81 3.09 -9.96 8.44
C THR A 81 4.09 -10.19 9.57
N GLY A 82 4.53 -11.42 9.73
CA GLY A 82 5.57 -11.79 10.66
C GLY A 82 5.29 -11.35 12.10
N PRO A 83 6.24 -10.68 12.75
CA PRO A 83 6.11 -10.28 14.14
C PRO A 83 5.04 -9.21 14.40
N ASP A 84 4.56 -8.52 13.36
CA ASP A 84 3.54 -7.47 13.48
C ASP A 84 2.12 -8.04 13.58
N VAL A 85 1.94 -9.33 13.28
CA VAL A 85 0.64 -9.99 13.46
C VAL A 85 0.42 -10.26 14.95
N PRO A 86 -0.77 -9.92 15.51
CA PRO A 86 -1.08 -10.13 16.92
C PRO A 86 -0.93 -11.60 17.37
N SER A 87 -0.32 -11.81 18.52
CA SER A 87 0.07 -13.15 19.00
C SER A 87 -1.13 -14.07 19.35
N ASP A 88 -2.26 -13.50 19.62
CA ASP A 88 -3.53 -14.22 19.84
C ASP A 88 -4.07 -14.86 18.57
N VAL A 89 -3.86 -14.20 17.43
CA VAL A 89 -4.24 -14.73 16.11
C VAL A 89 -3.25 -15.80 15.64
N HIS A 90 -1.96 -15.69 16.00
CA HIS A 90 -0.93 -16.66 15.63
C HIS A 90 -1.13 -18.04 16.21
N ARG A 91 -1.56 -18.14 17.47
CA ARG A 91 -1.65 -19.41 18.20
C ARG A 91 -2.55 -20.45 17.56
N SER A 92 -3.51 -20.02 16.78
CA SER A 92 -4.46 -20.92 16.12
C SER A 92 -3.99 -21.43 14.75
N ASN A 93 -2.95 -20.82 14.14
CA ASN A 93 -2.72 -20.98 12.71
C ASN A 93 -1.28 -21.39 12.30
N THR A 94 -0.29 -21.42 13.21
CA THR A 94 1.12 -21.66 12.84
C THR A 94 1.64 -23.04 13.27
N ARG A 95 2.50 -23.64 12.44
CA ARG A 95 3.15 -24.94 12.73
C ARG A 95 4.11 -24.89 13.92
N SER A 96 4.78 -23.77 14.14
CA SER A 96 5.83 -23.59 15.15
C SER A 96 5.57 -22.48 16.14
N GLY A 97 4.36 -21.92 16.16
CA GLY A 97 4.00 -20.82 17.08
C GLY A 97 4.59 -19.46 16.73
N ARG A 98 5.37 -19.32 15.67
CA ARG A 98 5.93 -18.07 15.19
C ARG A 98 5.82 -17.98 13.66
N PRO A 99 5.22 -16.90 13.11
CA PRO A 99 5.12 -16.74 11.67
C PRO A 99 6.49 -16.42 11.07
N LEU A 100 6.66 -16.76 9.80
CA LEU A 100 7.80 -16.30 9.02
C LEU A 100 7.70 -14.79 8.76
N PRO A 101 8.81 -14.09 8.52
CA PRO A 101 8.85 -12.63 8.38
C PRO A 101 7.82 -12.03 7.42
N LEU A 102 7.50 -12.71 6.32
CA LEU A 102 6.55 -12.25 5.32
C LEU A 102 5.21 -13.01 5.34
N GLU A 103 5.05 -13.96 6.24
CA GLU A 103 3.80 -14.70 6.42
C GLU A 103 2.75 -13.83 7.09
N THR A 104 1.51 -13.92 6.62
CA THR A 104 0.36 -13.22 7.17
C THR A 104 -0.21 -13.97 8.39
N SER A 105 -1.32 -13.49 8.94
CA SER A 105 -2.10 -14.22 9.95
C SER A 105 -2.71 -15.53 9.43
N ALA A 106 -2.92 -15.64 8.12
CA ALA A 106 -3.36 -16.86 7.48
C ALA A 106 -2.14 -17.70 7.09
N ARG A 107 -2.14 -18.97 7.53
CA ARG A 107 -1.01 -19.90 7.33
C ARG A 107 -0.70 -20.13 5.86
N SER A 108 0.60 -20.12 5.53
CA SER A 108 1.12 -20.31 4.16
C SER A 108 0.63 -19.25 3.16
N VAL A 109 0.15 -18.12 3.68
CA VAL A 109 -0.22 -16.94 2.90
C VAL A 109 0.77 -15.84 3.20
N PHE A 110 1.40 -15.31 2.18
CA PHE A 110 2.45 -14.29 2.29
C PHE A 110 2.01 -12.98 1.65
N ALA A 111 2.51 -11.88 2.19
CA ALA A 111 2.31 -10.56 1.60
C ALA A 111 3.65 -9.85 1.43
N ILE A 112 3.87 -9.27 0.24
CA ILE A 112 5.10 -8.57 -0.12
C ILE A 112 4.78 -7.23 -0.80
N GLY A 113 5.74 -6.33 -0.82
CA GLY A 113 5.66 -5.07 -1.52
C GLY A 113 4.72 -4.06 -0.87
N ASP A 114 4.11 -3.23 -1.68
CA ASP A 114 3.38 -2.03 -1.24
C ASP A 114 2.11 -2.33 -0.44
N VAL A 115 1.56 -3.53 -0.55
CA VAL A 115 0.37 -3.97 0.18
C VAL A 115 0.66 -4.31 1.65
N ARG A 116 1.93 -4.58 1.98
CA ARG A 116 2.36 -4.97 3.32
C ARG A 116 2.54 -3.76 4.24
N SER A 117 2.07 -3.87 5.48
CA SER A 117 2.34 -2.90 6.53
C SER A 117 3.85 -2.80 6.80
N GLY A 118 4.35 -1.60 7.05
CA GLY A 118 5.78 -1.38 7.31
C GLY A 118 6.72 -1.55 6.12
N SER A 119 6.24 -1.96 4.93
CA SER A 119 7.11 -2.07 3.75
C SER A 119 7.63 -0.71 3.28
N VAL A 120 8.85 -0.70 2.77
CA VAL A 120 9.40 0.46 2.06
C VAL A 120 8.77 0.51 0.67
N LYS A 121 7.97 1.57 0.41
CA LYS A 121 7.24 1.74 -0.86
C LYS A 121 8.20 2.09 -2.01
N ARG A 122 9.04 1.11 -2.40
CA ARG A 122 10.05 1.21 -3.47
C ARG A 122 10.11 -0.11 -4.24
N VAL A 123 10.26 -0.02 -5.54
CA VAL A 123 10.36 -1.20 -6.43
C VAL A 123 11.49 -2.15 -5.97
N GLY A 124 12.67 -1.61 -5.64
CA GLY A 124 13.79 -2.43 -5.17
C GLY A 124 13.49 -3.19 -3.88
N ALA A 125 12.74 -2.60 -2.94
CA ALA A 125 12.32 -3.28 -1.72
C ALA A 125 11.33 -4.41 -2.02
N ALA A 126 10.36 -4.18 -2.89
CA ALA A 126 9.40 -5.20 -3.30
C ALA A 126 10.06 -6.40 -4.01
N ILE A 127 11.08 -6.15 -4.84
CA ILE A 127 11.89 -7.22 -5.46
C ILE A 127 12.66 -8.01 -4.40
N GLY A 128 13.27 -7.32 -3.42
CA GLY A 128 13.96 -7.97 -2.32
C GLY A 128 13.04 -8.84 -1.46
N GLU A 129 11.87 -8.35 -1.11
CA GLU A 129 10.84 -9.13 -0.41
C GLU A 129 10.39 -10.36 -1.25
N GLY A 130 10.30 -10.22 -2.58
CA GLY A 130 10.04 -11.34 -3.48
C GLY A 130 11.08 -12.45 -3.38
N ALA A 131 12.36 -12.11 -3.30
CA ALA A 131 13.42 -13.10 -3.10
C ALA A 131 13.32 -13.79 -1.72
N VAL A 132 13.00 -13.04 -0.67
CA VAL A 132 12.83 -13.58 0.69
C VAL A 132 11.65 -14.55 0.75
N VAL A 133 10.50 -14.21 0.18
CA VAL A 133 9.32 -15.09 0.23
C VAL A 133 9.54 -16.42 -0.50
N VAL A 134 10.34 -16.42 -1.56
CA VAL A 134 10.72 -17.68 -2.24
C VAL A 134 11.51 -18.58 -1.29
N ALA A 135 12.47 -18.04 -0.54
CA ALA A 135 13.22 -18.82 0.45
C ALA A 135 12.32 -19.35 1.59
N GLU A 136 11.38 -18.51 2.07
CA GLU A 136 10.40 -18.92 3.09
C GLU A 136 9.50 -20.06 2.60
N LEU A 137 9.04 -20.01 1.35
CA LEU A 137 8.23 -21.05 0.72
C LEU A 137 9.00 -22.37 0.60
N HIS A 138 10.26 -22.33 0.17
CA HIS A 138 11.11 -23.50 0.12
C HIS A 138 11.26 -24.17 1.50
N ALA A 139 11.52 -23.39 2.53
CA ALA A 139 11.63 -23.89 3.90
C ALA A 139 10.34 -24.59 4.38
N ILE A 140 9.17 -24.06 4.02
CA ILE A 140 7.88 -24.68 4.35
C ILE A 140 7.68 -26.00 3.61
N LEU A 141 8.00 -26.05 2.33
CA LEU A 141 7.81 -27.24 1.49
C LEU A 141 8.73 -28.38 1.94
N GLU A 142 10.00 -28.09 2.24
CA GLU A 142 10.96 -29.06 2.75
C GLU A 142 10.52 -29.66 4.10
N ASN A 143 10.09 -28.82 5.04
CA ASN A 143 9.59 -29.25 6.34
C ASN A 143 8.26 -30.03 6.22
N GLY A 144 7.42 -29.71 5.23
CA GLY A 144 6.18 -30.44 4.94
C GLY A 144 6.45 -31.84 4.41
N ALA A 145 7.42 -31.99 3.54
CA ALA A 145 7.83 -33.30 2.99
C ALA A 145 8.47 -34.20 4.04
N ALA A 146 9.19 -33.64 5.03
CA ALA A 146 9.78 -34.41 6.13
C ALA A 146 8.73 -34.92 7.12
N ALA A 147 7.61 -34.24 7.29
CA ALA A 147 6.53 -34.61 8.23
C ALA A 147 5.57 -35.70 7.67
N SER A 148 5.66 -36.00 6.37
CA SER A 148 4.82 -37.03 5.71
C SER A 148 5.53 -38.35 5.46
N ARG A 149 6.73 -38.53 6.01
CA ARG A 149 7.49 -39.80 6.04
C ARG A 149 7.49 -40.38 7.43
#